data_b8c8feaff71d294172e37f704aca0dcc
#
_entry.id   b8c8feaff71d294172e37f704aca0dcc
#
_cell.length_a   1.000
_cell.length_b   1.000
_cell.length_c   1.000
_cell.angle_alpha   90.00
_cell.angle_beta   90.00
_cell.angle_gamma   90.00
#
_symmetry.space_group_name_H-M   'P 1'
#
loop_
_entity.id
_entity.type
_entity.pdbx_description
1 polymer ?
#
loop_
_entity_poly.entity_id
_entity_poly.type
_entity_poly.pdbx_seq_one_letter_code
_entity_poly.pdbx_strand_id
1 'polypeptide(L)'
;MLHQLVFLMLGLGLLSSGTLADSKVSWGHAQVTPTEYKPMKVVYDVTSGDADELAHVLDRASYLSKITGADPFEQSIVLVLHGASPKFFAIENYDKYKELQSRAQSLTVGDVVKIKMCKLAAEGQGFEPADIHGFVELVPMGDAEIIRLQFDEAHTYMQ
;
A
#
# COMPACT_ATOMS: atom_id res chain seq x y z
N MET A 1 34.30 87.31 -25.33
CA MET A 1 33.63 86.69 -24.14
C MET A 1 32.73 85.62 -24.66
N LEU A 2 33.21 84.41 -24.65
CA LEU A 2 32.44 83.26 -25.16
C LEU A 2 32.56 82.07 -24.16
N HIS A 3 31.49 81.81 -23.50
CA HIS A 3 31.42 80.69 -22.52
C HIS A 3 31.13 79.41 -23.29
N GLN A 4 32.04 78.46 -23.27
CA GLN A 4 31.80 77.07 -23.70
C GLN A 4 31.16 76.30 -22.61
N LEU A 5 29.94 75.82 -22.86
CA LEU A 5 29.25 74.79 -22.05
C LEU A 5 29.68 73.39 -22.52
N VAL A 6 30.34 72.68 -21.62
CA VAL A 6 30.64 71.26 -21.82
C VAL A 6 29.47 70.44 -21.29
N PHE A 7 28.81 69.77 -22.21
CA PHE A 7 27.76 68.79 -21.86
C PHE A 7 28.41 67.43 -21.54
N LEU A 8 28.31 67.01 -20.27
CA LEU A 8 28.74 65.70 -19.82
C LEU A 8 27.56 64.72 -20.01
N MET A 9 27.63 63.83 -21.01
CA MET A 9 26.66 62.79 -21.23
C MET A 9 26.97 61.63 -20.25
N LEU A 10 26.11 61.48 -19.20
CA LEU A 10 26.11 60.32 -18.35
C LEU A 10 25.34 59.16 -19.06
N GLY A 11 26.07 58.19 -19.55
CA GLY A 11 25.50 56.98 -20.09
C GLY A 11 24.95 56.08 -18.97
N LEU A 12 23.62 56.00 -18.86
CA LEU A 12 22.92 55.10 -17.95
C LEU A 12 22.87 53.72 -18.59
N GLY A 13 23.78 52.82 -18.19
CA GLY A 13 23.78 51.43 -18.60
C GLY A 13 22.61 50.72 -17.94
N LEU A 14 21.58 50.37 -18.70
CA LEU A 14 20.51 49.46 -18.30
C LEU A 14 21.06 48.03 -18.19
N LEU A 15 21.35 47.61 -16.96
CA LEU A 15 21.56 46.19 -16.63
C LEU A 15 20.22 45.46 -16.73
N SER A 16 19.94 44.87 -17.88
CA SER A 16 18.85 43.94 -18.04
C SER A 16 19.15 42.66 -17.22
N SER A 17 18.65 42.63 -16.00
CA SER A 17 18.61 41.38 -15.24
C SER A 17 17.63 40.41 -15.92
N GLY A 18 18.19 39.57 -16.78
CA GLY A 18 17.42 38.44 -17.34
C GLY A 18 17.03 37.52 -16.20
N THR A 19 15.77 37.61 -15.75
CA THR A 19 15.16 36.57 -14.95
C THR A 19 15.09 35.31 -15.81
N LEU A 20 15.94 34.33 -15.51
CA LEU A 20 15.76 32.95 -16.00
C LEU A 20 14.39 32.50 -15.48
N ALA A 21 13.39 32.63 -16.32
CA ALA A 21 12.11 32.01 -16.06
C ALA A 21 12.39 30.51 -15.93
N ASP A 22 12.28 29.98 -14.70
CA ASP A 22 12.24 28.55 -14.43
C ASP A 22 11.10 27.96 -15.27
N SER A 23 11.48 27.30 -16.36
CA SER A 23 10.52 26.68 -17.28
C SER A 23 9.96 25.41 -16.64
N LYS A 24 9.29 25.55 -15.49
CA LYS A 24 8.37 24.51 -15.00
C LYS A 24 7.32 24.33 -16.07
N VAL A 25 7.39 23.20 -16.76
CA VAL A 25 6.35 22.79 -17.70
C VAL A 25 5.05 22.70 -16.89
N SER A 26 4.24 23.73 -16.97
CA SER A 26 2.97 23.79 -16.23
C SER A 26 1.89 23.08 -17.04
N TRP A 27 1.72 21.81 -16.74
CA TRP A 27 0.61 21.01 -17.31
C TRP A 27 -0.65 21.08 -16.42
N GLY A 28 -0.72 22.06 -15.54
CA GLY A 28 -1.74 22.23 -14.53
C GLY A 28 -1.48 21.39 -13.28
N HIS A 29 -2.52 21.25 -12.47
CA HIS A 29 -2.48 20.46 -11.24
C HIS A 29 -3.53 19.35 -11.31
N ALA A 30 -3.20 18.18 -10.77
CA ALA A 30 -4.15 17.08 -10.63
C ALA A 30 -5.33 17.51 -9.74
N GLN A 31 -6.52 17.07 -10.12
CA GLN A 31 -7.74 17.28 -9.35
C GLN A 31 -8.20 15.94 -8.80
N VAL A 32 -8.66 15.93 -7.54
CA VAL A 32 -9.30 14.77 -6.95
C VAL A 32 -10.76 14.75 -7.37
N THR A 33 -11.20 13.67 -8.02
CA THR A 33 -12.61 13.44 -8.29
C THR A 33 -13.25 12.84 -7.05
N PRO A 34 -14.22 13.50 -6.41
CA PRO A 34 -14.95 12.91 -5.29
C PRO A 34 -15.65 11.63 -5.75
N THR A 35 -15.32 10.52 -5.11
CA THR A 35 -15.88 9.20 -5.43
C THR A 35 -16.28 8.52 -4.15
N GLU A 36 -17.51 8.06 -4.07
CA GLU A 36 -18.01 7.22 -3.00
C GLU A 36 -17.88 5.76 -3.39
N TYR A 37 -17.26 4.96 -2.52
CA TYR A 37 -17.07 3.53 -2.73
C TYR A 37 -18.03 2.74 -1.84
N LYS A 38 -18.70 1.77 -2.46
CA LYS A 38 -19.57 0.82 -1.73
C LYS A 38 -18.72 -0.27 -1.08
N PRO A 39 -19.26 -0.96 -0.04
CA PRO A 39 -18.67 -2.17 0.49
C PRO A 39 -18.35 -3.18 -0.62
N MET A 40 -17.22 -3.86 -0.51
CA MET A 40 -16.76 -4.80 -1.53
C MET A 40 -16.06 -6.01 -0.90
N LYS A 41 -15.99 -7.09 -1.66
CA LYS A 41 -15.25 -8.29 -1.29
C LYS A 41 -14.01 -8.41 -2.17
N VAL A 42 -12.84 -8.49 -1.56
CA VAL A 42 -11.58 -8.61 -2.27
C VAL A 42 -10.68 -9.67 -1.66
N VAL A 43 -9.90 -10.34 -2.50
CA VAL A 43 -8.84 -11.26 -2.08
C VAL A 43 -7.51 -10.78 -2.62
N TYR A 44 -6.55 -10.55 -1.72
CA TYR A 44 -5.16 -10.26 -2.06
C TYR A 44 -4.36 -11.55 -2.13
N ASP A 45 -3.66 -11.72 -3.23
CA ASP A 45 -2.69 -12.80 -3.44
C ASP A 45 -1.30 -12.32 -2.97
N VAL A 46 -0.78 -12.92 -1.88
CA VAL A 46 0.44 -12.46 -1.21
C VAL A 46 1.50 -13.54 -1.25
N THR A 47 2.41 -13.43 -2.21
CA THR A 47 3.48 -14.44 -2.43
C THR A 47 4.86 -13.95 -2.04
N SER A 48 5.04 -12.64 -1.90
CA SER A 48 6.35 -12.01 -1.73
C SER A 48 7.04 -12.39 -0.41
N GLY A 49 8.35 -12.54 -0.49
CA GLY A 49 9.24 -12.67 0.66
C GLY A 49 9.82 -11.33 1.14
N ASP A 50 9.32 -10.20 0.63
CA ASP A 50 9.72 -8.86 1.01
C ASP A 50 8.74 -8.29 2.07
N ALA A 51 9.28 -7.81 3.19
CA ALA A 51 8.49 -7.29 4.30
C ALA A 51 7.82 -5.94 3.95
N ASP A 52 8.47 -5.12 3.13
CA ASP A 52 7.92 -3.83 2.71
C ASP A 52 6.74 -4.02 1.75
N GLU A 53 6.81 -5.01 0.86
CA GLU A 53 5.68 -5.36 0.00
C GLU A 53 4.48 -5.84 0.81
N LEU A 54 4.69 -6.72 1.81
CA LEU A 54 3.60 -7.12 2.71
C LEU A 54 3.06 -5.92 3.51
N ALA A 55 3.92 -5.02 4.00
CA ALA A 55 3.49 -3.80 4.68
C ALA A 55 2.59 -2.94 3.77
N HIS A 56 2.93 -2.79 2.49
CA HIS A 56 2.08 -2.09 1.51
C HIS A 56 0.74 -2.77 1.28
N VAL A 57 0.69 -4.10 1.25
CA VAL A 57 -0.59 -4.83 1.15
C VAL A 57 -1.46 -4.59 2.39
N LEU A 58 -0.87 -4.61 3.60
CA LEU A 58 -1.58 -4.28 4.83
C LEU A 58 -2.12 -2.85 4.84
N ASP A 59 -1.35 -1.87 4.33
CA ASP A 59 -1.79 -0.48 4.18
C ASP A 59 -2.97 -0.37 3.21
N ARG A 60 -2.90 -1.03 2.06
CA ARG A 60 -3.98 -1.07 1.07
C ARG A 60 -5.25 -1.67 1.65
N ALA A 61 -5.15 -2.80 2.34
CA ALA A 61 -6.27 -3.47 3.00
C ALA A 61 -6.91 -2.58 4.08
N SER A 62 -6.09 -1.94 4.92
CA SER A 62 -6.53 -1.00 5.96
C SER A 62 -7.27 0.19 5.37
N TYR A 63 -6.69 0.82 4.36
CA TYR A 63 -7.28 1.99 3.72
C TYR A 63 -8.58 1.64 2.99
N LEU A 64 -8.59 0.53 2.25
CA LEU A 64 -9.78 0.04 1.56
C LEU A 64 -10.92 -0.23 2.57
N SER A 65 -10.65 -0.93 3.66
CA SER A 65 -11.62 -1.15 4.73
C SER A 65 -12.24 0.17 5.21
N LYS A 66 -11.40 1.16 5.47
CA LYS A 66 -11.83 2.46 5.99
C LYS A 66 -12.71 3.24 5.01
N ILE A 67 -12.35 3.32 3.73
CA ILE A 67 -13.10 4.12 2.75
C ILE A 67 -14.41 3.48 2.31
N THR A 68 -14.62 2.20 2.60
CA THR A 68 -15.83 1.43 2.26
C THR A 68 -16.72 1.14 3.46
N GLY A 69 -16.43 1.77 4.62
CA GLY A 69 -17.31 1.77 5.79
C GLY A 69 -17.00 0.74 6.87
N ALA A 70 -16.07 -0.19 6.62
CA ALA A 70 -15.61 -1.21 7.57
C ALA A 70 -16.74 -2.06 8.21
N ASP A 71 -17.80 -2.34 7.45
CA ASP A 71 -18.92 -3.18 7.91
C ASP A 71 -18.63 -4.66 7.63
N PRO A 72 -18.45 -5.52 8.66
CA PRO A 72 -18.12 -6.92 8.48
C PRO A 72 -19.25 -7.77 7.87
N PHE A 73 -20.47 -7.25 7.81
CA PHE A 73 -21.60 -7.94 7.18
C PHE A 73 -21.68 -7.70 5.68
N GLU A 74 -21.14 -6.59 5.20
CA GLU A 74 -21.21 -6.21 3.80
C GLU A 74 -19.84 -6.27 3.10
N GLN A 75 -18.75 -6.23 3.86
CA GLN A 75 -17.38 -6.17 3.35
C GLN A 75 -16.54 -7.36 3.80
N SER A 76 -15.66 -7.84 2.92
CA SER A 76 -14.66 -8.85 3.24
C SER A 76 -13.37 -8.59 2.47
N ILE A 77 -12.28 -8.45 3.20
CA ILE A 77 -10.92 -8.28 2.65
C ILE A 77 -10.09 -9.46 3.14
N VAL A 78 -9.71 -10.35 2.24
CA VAL A 78 -8.93 -11.54 2.59
C VAL A 78 -7.53 -11.44 2.00
N LEU A 79 -6.51 -11.59 2.85
CA LEU A 79 -5.12 -11.76 2.41
C LEU A 79 -4.80 -13.24 2.44
N VAL A 80 -4.42 -13.81 1.30
CA VAL A 80 -3.98 -15.21 1.21
C VAL A 80 -2.47 -15.26 1.05
N LEU A 81 -1.81 -15.69 2.09
CA LEU A 81 -0.35 -15.78 2.18
C LEU A 81 0.12 -17.13 1.66
N HIS A 82 1.01 -17.12 0.66
CA HIS A 82 1.69 -18.33 0.18
C HIS A 82 3.06 -17.99 -0.42
N GLY A 83 3.67 -18.89 -1.18
CA GLY A 83 5.02 -18.66 -1.70
C GLY A 83 6.03 -18.40 -0.58
N ALA A 84 6.65 -17.22 -0.56
CA ALA A 84 7.69 -16.86 0.40
C ALA A 84 7.18 -16.07 1.63
N SER A 85 5.89 -15.78 1.71
CA SER A 85 5.30 -14.93 2.75
C SER A 85 5.04 -15.59 4.13
N PRO A 86 4.90 -16.93 4.30
CA PRO A 86 4.59 -17.55 5.59
C PRO A 86 5.54 -17.17 6.72
N LYS A 87 6.83 -17.01 6.46
CA LYS A 87 7.86 -16.64 7.46
C LYS A 87 7.52 -15.37 8.25
N PHE A 88 6.72 -14.47 7.68
CA PHE A 88 6.39 -13.21 8.34
C PHE A 88 5.49 -13.39 9.56
N PHE A 89 4.76 -14.51 9.63
CA PHE A 89 3.80 -14.79 10.71
C PHE A 89 4.17 -16.02 11.53
N ALA A 90 5.39 -16.52 11.37
CA ALA A 90 5.94 -17.53 12.26
C ALA A 90 6.28 -16.91 13.62
N ILE A 91 5.90 -17.61 14.70
CA ILE A 91 6.10 -17.16 16.09
C ILE A 91 7.59 -16.92 16.39
N GLU A 92 8.46 -17.79 15.91
CA GLU A 92 9.92 -17.66 16.09
C GLU A 92 10.50 -16.38 15.46
N ASN A 93 9.83 -15.83 14.46
CA ASN A 93 10.24 -14.61 13.76
C ASN A 93 9.63 -13.32 14.35
N TYR A 94 8.97 -13.42 15.53
CA TYR A 94 8.28 -12.29 16.15
C TYR A 94 9.19 -11.09 16.37
N ASP A 95 10.35 -11.27 16.96
CA ASP A 95 11.26 -10.15 17.27
C ASP A 95 11.69 -9.40 16.01
N LYS A 96 11.84 -10.11 14.90
CA LYS A 96 12.24 -9.53 13.60
C LYS A 96 11.12 -8.77 12.92
N TYR A 97 9.87 -9.26 13.02
CA TYR A 97 8.73 -8.74 12.29
C TYR A 97 7.62 -8.20 13.20
N LYS A 98 7.95 -7.86 14.44
CA LYS A 98 7.01 -7.46 15.50
C LYS A 98 6.02 -6.38 15.06
N GLU A 99 6.50 -5.32 14.42
CA GLU A 99 5.65 -4.23 13.95
C GLU A 99 4.66 -4.70 12.88
N LEU A 100 5.15 -5.44 11.88
CA LEU A 100 4.35 -6.01 10.81
C LEU A 100 3.26 -6.94 11.36
N GLN A 101 3.64 -7.85 12.26
CA GLN A 101 2.72 -8.81 12.90
C GLN A 101 1.68 -8.10 13.76
N SER A 102 2.08 -7.09 14.53
CA SER A 102 1.15 -6.30 15.38
C SER A 102 0.14 -5.53 14.53
N ARG A 103 0.58 -4.94 13.42
CA ARG A 103 -0.32 -4.27 12.47
C ARG A 103 -1.30 -5.25 11.84
N ALA A 104 -0.81 -6.39 11.36
CA ALA A 104 -1.63 -7.43 10.77
C ALA A 104 -2.69 -7.95 11.75
N GLN A 105 -2.27 -8.28 12.97
CA GLN A 105 -3.18 -8.71 14.04
C GLN A 105 -4.24 -7.64 14.34
N SER A 106 -3.86 -6.36 14.40
CA SER A 106 -4.81 -5.26 14.64
C SER A 106 -5.86 -5.14 13.54
N LEU A 107 -5.51 -5.43 12.28
CA LEU A 107 -6.44 -5.39 11.16
C LEU A 107 -7.48 -6.51 11.21
N THR A 108 -7.18 -7.65 11.84
CA THR A 108 -8.14 -8.75 11.96
C THR A 108 -9.19 -8.51 13.06
N VAL A 109 -9.00 -7.50 13.92
CA VAL A 109 -9.99 -7.12 14.92
C VAL A 109 -11.19 -6.47 14.23
N GLY A 110 -12.36 -7.09 14.32
CA GLY A 110 -13.58 -6.58 13.67
C GLY A 110 -14.01 -7.34 12.40
N ASP A 111 -13.30 -8.42 12.04
CA ASP A 111 -13.67 -9.41 11.01
C ASP A 111 -13.81 -8.90 9.56
N VAL A 112 -13.50 -7.65 9.29
CA VAL A 112 -13.48 -7.09 7.92
C VAL A 112 -12.26 -7.60 7.14
N VAL A 113 -11.10 -7.61 7.80
CA VAL A 113 -9.84 -8.10 7.22
C VAL A 113 -9.52 -9.47 7.83
N LYS A 114 -9.30 -10.46 6.98
CA LYS A 114 -8.90 -11.81 7.37
C LYS A 114 -7.56 -12.16 6.75
N ILE A 115 -6.73 -12.86 7.50
CA ILE A 115 -5.43 -13.34 7.02
C ILE A 115 -5.46 -14.85 7.00
N LYS A 116 -5.33 -15.40 5.80
CA LYS A 116 -5.27 -16.84 5.55
C LYS A 116 -3.87 -17.20 5.04
N MET A 117 -3.40 -18.39 5.37
CA MET A 117 -2.08 -18.85 4.97
C MET A 117 -2.17 -20.26 4.38
N CYS A 118 -1.50 -20.44 3.25
CA CYS A 118 -1.34 -21.75 2.62
C CYS A 118 -0.50 -22.67 3.50
N LYS A 119 -1.12 -23.75 3.99
CA LYS A 119 -0.44 -24.76 4.82
C LYS A 119 0.76 -25.37 4.09
N LEU A 120 0.59 -25.74 2.81
CA LEU A 120 1.69 -26.32 2.01
C LEU A 120 2.89 -25.37 1.89
N ALA A 121 2.65 -24.06 1.78
CA ALA A 121 3.74 -23.09 1.72
C ALA A 121 4.42 -22.90 3.07
N ALA A 122 3.68 -22.94 4.17
CA ALA A 122 4.23 -22.91 5.52
C ALA A 122 5.08 -24.15 5.81
N GLU A 123 4.56 -25.33 5.53
CA GLU A 123 5.28 -26.61 5.69
C GLU A 123 6.54 -26.67 4.80
N GLY A 124 6.45 -26.16 3.57
CA GLY A 124 7.60 -26.04 2.66
C GLY A 124 8.72 -25.14 3.18
N GLN A 125 8.43 -24.24 4.14
CA GLN A 125 9.41 -23.41 4.83
C GLN A 125 9.77 -23.97 6.22
N GLY A 126 9.25 -25.12 6.59
CA GLY A 126 9.52 -25.80 7.86
C GLY A 126 8.63 -25.39 9.03
N PHE A 127 7.51 -24.69 8.77
CA PHE A 127 6.57 -24.26 9.81
C PHE A 127 5.39 -25.23 9.90
N GLU A 128 5.15 -25.72 11.10
CA GLU A 128 3.93 -26.46 11.44
C GLU A 128 2.81 -25.49 11.88
N PRO A 129 1.55 -25.93 11.90
CA PRO A 129 0.43 -25.06 12.35
C PRO A 129 0.64 -24.42 13.73
N ALA A 130 1.34 -25.10 14.63
CA ALA A 130 1.64 -24.59 15.97
C ALA A 130 2.69 -23.45 15.98
N ASP A 131 3.44 -23.30 14.89
CA ASP A 131 4.48 -22.28 14.74
C ASP A 131 3.94 -20.96 14.20
N ILE A 132 2.66 -20.91 13.79
CA ILE A 132 2.03 -19.74 13.20
C ILE A 132 1.15 -19.02 14.23
N HIS A 133 1.18 -17.69 14.21
CA HIS A 133 0.34 -16.88 15.11
C HIS A 133 -1.17 -17.17 14.94
N GLY A 134 -1.89 -17.27 16.05
CA GLY A 134 -3.28 -17.72 16.10
C GLY A 134 -4.33 -16.78 15.47
N PHE A 135 -3.94 -15.58 15.03
CA PHE A 135 -4.81 -14.69 14.26
C PHE A 135 -4.78 -14.98 12.74
N VAL A 136 -3.92 -15.91 12.31
CA VAL A 136 -3.80 -16.38 10.93
C VAL A 136 -4.53 -17.71 10.80
N GLU A 137 -5.44 -17.80 9.84
CA GLU A 137 -6.16 -19.05 9.51
C GLU A 137 -5.35 -19.85 8.48
N LEU A 138 -4.97 -21.09 8.80
CA LEU A 138 -4.34 -21.96 7.82
C LEU A 138 -5.40 -22.62 6.93
N VAL A 139 -5.17 -22.55 5.63
CA VAL A 139 -5.97 -23.24 4.61
C VAL A 139 -5.11 -24.30 3.91
N PRO A 140 -5.67 -25.41 3.43
CA PRO A 140 -4.90 -26.49 2.84
C PRO A 140 -4.00 -26.03 1.68
N MET A 141 -4.51 -25.18 0.79
CA MET A 141 -3.80 -24.67 -0.38
C MET A 141 -4.24 -23.22 -0.70
N GLY A 142 -3.27 -22.30 -0.84
CA GLY A 142 -3.55 -20.89 -1.09
C GLY A 142 -4.31 -20.63 -2.39
N ASP A 143 -3.82 -21.22 -3.51
CA ASP A 143 -4.47 -21.04 -4.83
C ASP A 143 -5.93 -21.55 -4.82
N ALA A 144 -6.17 -22.70 -4.19
CA ALA A 144 -7.52 -23.25 -4.09
C ALA A 144 -8.45 -22.35 -3.25
N GLU A 145 -7.93 -21.77 -2.18
CA GLU A 145 -8.69 -20.82 -1.37
C GLU A 145 -8.98 -19.52 -2.14
N ILE A 146 -8.02 -18.98 -2.90
CA ILE A 146 -8.25 -17.82 -3.76
C ILE A 146 -9.35 -18.10 -4.78
N ILE A 147 -9.29 -19.26 -5.44
CA ILE A 147 -10.33 -19.69 -6.38
C ILE A 147 -11.68 -19.79 -5.68
N ARG A 148 -11.74 -20.45 -4.52
CA ARG A 148 -12.99 -20.61 -3.75
C ARG A 148 -13.58 -19.25 -3.37
N LEU A 149 -12.77 -18.33 -2.86
CA LEU A 149 -13.21 -16.97 -2.50
C LEU A 149 -13.80 -16.22 -3.69
N GLN A 150 -13.20 -16.37 -4.88
CA GLN A 150 -13.69 -15.71 -6.09
C GLN A 150 -15.01 -16.32 -6.58
N PHE A 151 -15.11 -17.65 -6.65
CA PHE A 151 -16.27 -18.33 -7.24
C PHE A 151 -17.45 -18.48 -6.27
N ASP A 152 -17.17 -18.83 -5.00
CA ASP A 152 -18.23 -19.12 -4.05
C ASP A 152 -18.67 -17.89 -3.26
N GLU A 153 -17.75 -16.93 -3.04
CA GLU A 153 -18.01 -15.76 -2.21
C GLU A 153 -17.94 -14.43 -2.98
N ALA A 154 -17.68 -14.47 -4.28
CA ALA A 154 -17.63 -13.32 -5.20
C ALA A 154 -16.54 -12.26 -4.81
N HIS A 155 -15.38 -12.70 -4.32
CA HIS A 155 -14.26 -11.82 -4.06
C HIS A 155 -13.57 -11.41 -5.38
N THR A 156 -13.26 -10.14 -5.52
CA THR A 156 -12.44 -9.62 -6.61
C THR A 156 -10.96 -9.86 -6.33
N TYR A 157 -10.25 -10.44 -7.28
CA TYR A 157 -8.81 -10.71 -7.15
C TYR A 157 -7.99 -9.42 -7.23
N MET A 158 -7.02 -9.30 -6.32
CA MET A 158 -6.06 -8.20 -6.21
C MET A 158 -4.64 -8.73 -6.08
N GLN A 159 -3.68 -8.04 -6.69
CA GLN A 159 -2.24 -8.24 -6.53
C GLN A 159 -1.60 -7.07 -5.84
#